data_7aefa622ad481b150ba7fc72646b74ff
#
_entry.id   7aefa622ad481b150ba7fc72646b74ff
#
_cell.length_a   1.000
_cell.length_b   1.000
_cell.length_c   1.000
_cell.angle_alpha   90.00
_cell.angle_beta   90.00
_cell.angle_gamma   90.00
#
_symmetry.space_group_name_H-M   'P 1'
#
loop_
_entity.id
_entity.type
_entity.pdbx_description
1 polymer ?
#
loop_
_entity_poly.entity_id
_entity_poly.type
_entity_poly.pdbx_seq_one_letter_code
_entity_poly.pdbx_strand_id
1 'polypeptide(L)'
;MVILEHGQAQARTLLFFPCAAEPVWAFAETIALLSKTWHVFQAVFDGHQPEYPGDFTSVEQAVDEVVKYLKNREISRLDAAYGCSLGGACLTRFLALGKIPVARAAIDGGITPYQLPYLVRRLILARDVLAFKLVAGSRKILEAAFPPERFTLPGHDPVKEYDAMERYLKTYSDRTIRSIFWSGNNLRYSGIGR
;
A
#
# COMPACT_ATOMS: atom_id res chain seq x y z
N MET A 1 -0.42 -1.93 12.30
CA MET A 1 -1.16 -2.10 11.03
C MET A 1 -2.48 -2.79 11.30
N VAL A 2 -3.52 -2.50 10.52
CA VAL A 2 -4.84 -3.16 10.59
C VAL A 2 -5.05 -3.99 9.33
N ILE A 3 -5.73 -5.13 9.47
CA ILE A 3 -6.21 -5.93 8.34
C ILE A 3 -7.73 -5.92 8.40
N LEU A 4 -8.35 -5.43 7.34
CA LEU A 4 -9.79 -5.49 7.15
C LEU A 4 -10.15 -6.76 6.40
N GLU A 5 -11.13 -7.50 6.91
CA GLU A 5 -11.62 -8.71 6.26
C GLU A 5 -12.95 -8.45 5.56
N HIS A 6 -13.08 -8.90 4.32
CA HIS A 6 -14.28 -8.74 3.50
C HIS A 6 -14.65 -10.06 2.83
N GLY A 7 -15.94 -10.28 2.61
CA GLY A 7 -16.44 -11.51 1.99
C GLY A 7 -16.63 -12.66 2.97
N GLN A 8 -16.85 -13.86 2.44
CA GLN A 8 -17.15 -15.05 3.23
C GLN A 8 -15.86 -15.80 3.59
N ALA A 9 -15.69 -16.19 4.84
CA ALA A 9 -14.51 -16.89 5.35
C ALA A 9 -14.19 -18.22 4.63
N GLN A 10 -15.19 -18.87 4.02
CA GLN A 10 -15.03 -20.13 3.28
C GLN A 10 -14.66 -19.91 1.80
N ALA A 11 -14.65 -18.67 1.32
CA ALA A 11 -14.26 -18.37 -0.06
C ALA A 11 -12.74 -18.48 -0.26
N ARG A 12 -12.31 -18.43 -1.52
CA ARG A 12 -10.89 -18.34 -1.87
C ARG A 12 -10.26 -17.09 -1.24
N THR A 13 -9.04 -17.19 -0.77
CA THR A 13 -8.35 -16.16 -0.01
C THR A 13 -7.55 -15.22 -0.91
N LEU A 14 -7.71 -13.91 -0.70
CA LEU A 14 -6.97 -12.86 -1.39
C LEU A 14 -6.34 -11.89 -0.38
N LEU A 15 -5.02 -11.76 -0.42
CA LEU A 15 -4.31 -10.69 0.29
C LEU A 15 -4.19 -9.47 -0.61
N PHE A 16 -4.58 -8.30 -0.11
CA PHE A 16 -4.57 -7.04 -0.85
C PHE A 16 -3.70 -6.00 -0.13
N PHE A 17 -2.58 -5.63 -0.77
CA PHE A 17 -1.73 -4.53 -0.33
C PHE A 17 -2.00 -3.28 -1.19
N PRO A 18 -2.54 -2.18 -0.63
CA PRO A 18 -2.83 -0.96 -1.36
C PRO A 18 -1.56 -0.17 -1.73
N CYS A 19 -1.72 0.84 -2.58
CA CYS A 19 -0.68 1.83 -2.81
C CYS A 19 -0.39 2.68 -1.56
N ALA A 20 0.74 3.39 -1.58
CA ALA A 20 0.94 4.48 -0.63
C ALA A 20 0.01 5.65 -0.98
N ALA A 21 -0.40 6.39 0.04
CA ALA A 21 -1.23 7.59 -0.09
C ALA A 21 -2.60 7.35 -0.77
N GLU A 22 -3.09 6.12 -0.73
CA GLU A 22 -4.45 5.81 -1.15
C GLU A 22 -5.31 5.42 0.06
N PRO A 23 -6.44 6.11 0.27
CA PRO A 23 -7.34 5.81 1.37
C PRO A 23 -8.11 4.50 1.13
N VAL A 24 -8.60 3.89 2.23
CA VAL A 24 -9.38 2.64 2.15
C VAL A 24 -10.59 2.78 1.24
N TRP A 25 -11.25 3.94 1.25
CA TRP A 25 -12.42 4.19 0.42
C TRP A 25 -12.13 4.22 -1.10
N ALA A 26 -10.89 4.52 -1.52
CA ALA A 26 -10.51 4.48 -2.94
C ALA A 26 -10.64 3.08 -3.56
N PHE A 27 -10.57 2.04 -2.75
CA PHE A 27 -10.74 0.65 -3.18
C PHE A 27 -12.11 0.06 -2.84
N ALA A 28 -13.04 0.85 -2.28
CA ALA A 28 -14.30 0.32 -1.75
C ALA A 28 -15.10 -0.48 -2.79
N GLU A 29 -15.23 0.03 -4.01
CA GLU A 29 -15.95 -0.65 -5.10
C GLU A 29 -15.22 -1.92 -5.56
N THR A 30 -13.90 -1.86 -5.70
CA THR A 30 -13.07 -3.01 -6.06
C THR A 30 -13.16 -4.10 -5.01
N ILE A 31 -13.04 -3.73 -3.73
CA ILE A 31 -13.16 -4.67 -2.60
C ILE A 31 -14.58 -5.25 -2.53
N ALA A 32 -15.62 -4.43 -2.71
CA ALA A 32 -16.99 -4.90 -2.75
C ALA A 32 -17.27 -5.89 -3.89
N LEU A 33 -16.65 -5.69 -5.05
CA LEU A 33 -16.74 -6.62 -6.17
C LEU A 33 -16.00 -7.93 -5.86
N LEU A 34 -14.77 -7.85 -5.40
CA LEU A 34 -13.93 -9.01 -5.08
C LEU A 34 -14.54 -9.84 -3.95
N SER A 35 -15.09 -9.20 -2.92
CA SER A 35 -15.67 -9.88 -1.75
C SER A 35 -16.91 -10.73 -2.04
N LYS A 36 -17.49 -10.62 -3.24
CA LYS A 36 -18.57 -11.52 -3.69
C LYS A 36 -18.10 -12.96 -3.86
N THR A 37 -16.82 -13.17 -4.17
CA THR A 37 -16.24 -14.49 -4.49
C THR A 37 -14.94 -14.79 -3.76
N TRP A 38 -14.37 -13.82 -3.06
CA TRP A 38 -13.12 -13.93 -2.32
C TRP A 38 -13.31 -13.54 -0.86
N HIS A 39 -12.57 -14.20 0.03
CA HIS A 39 -12.28 -13.70 1.37
C HIS A 39 -11.07 -12.80 1.26
N VAL A 40 -11.27 -11.49 1.32
CA VAL A 40 -10.24 -10.48 1.08
C VAL A 40 -9.65 -10.01 2.41
N PHE A 41 -8.34 -10.11 2.55
CA PHE A 41 -7.53 -9.52 3.62
C PHE A 41 -6.90 -8.23 3.11
N GLN A 42 -7.56 -7.10 3.33
CA GLN A 42 -7.08 -5.79 2.92
C GLN A 42 -6.16 -5.20 3.99
N ALA A 43 -4.89 -5.01 3.65
CA ALA A 43 -3.94 -4.35 4.52
C ALA A 43 -4.22 -2.84 4.60
N VAL A 44 -4.16 -2.28 5.81
CA VAL A 44 -4.22 -0.83 6.06
C VAL A 44 -2.96 -0.45 6.80
N PHE A 45 -2.07 0.28 6.13
CA PHE A 45 -0.79 0.68 6.71
C PHE A 45 -0.97 1.73 7.82
N ASP A 46 -0.16 1.65 8.87
CA ASP A 46 -0.13 2.65 9.93
C ASP A 46 0.16 4.05 9.35
N GLY A 47 -0.51 5.06 9.87
CA GLY A 47 -0.38 6.44 9.42
C GLY A 47 -0.95 6.72 8.02
N HIS A 48 -1.68 5.76 7.43
CA HIS A 48 -2.35 5.92 6.14
C HIS A 48 -3.84 6.23 6.27
N GLN A 49 -4.40 6.14 7.47
CA GLN A 49 -5.80 6.43 7.72
C GLN A 49 -5.94 7.17 9.05
N PRO A 50 -6.74 8.25 9.13
CA PRO A 50 -6.97 8.96 10.38
C PRO A 50 -7.57 8.06 11.48
N GLU A 51 -8.39 7.09 11.08
CA GLU A 51 -9.06 6.15 11.99
C GLU A 51 -8.08 5.10 12.57
N TYR A 52 -6.94 4.91 11.92
CA TYR A 52 -5.90 3.97 12.35
C TYR A 52 -4.59 4.72 12.58
N PRO A 53 -4.47 5.44 13.70
CA PRO A 53 -3.32 6.30 14.00
C PRO A 53 -2.04 5.48 14.17
N GLY A 54 -0.93 6.12 13.95
CA GLY A 54 0.41 5.54 14.03
C GLY A 54 1.29 6.09 12.93
N ASP A 55 2.49 5.56 12.82
CA ASP A 55 3.41 5.89 11.74
C ASP A 55 3.79 4.62 10.97
N PHE A 56 3.74 4.70 9.66
CA PHE A 56 4.38 3.67 8.84
C PHE A 56 5.89 3.69 9.07
N THR A 57 6.47 2.54 9.37
CA THR A 57 7.90 2.44 9.72
C THR A 57 8.71 1.80 8.61
N SER A 58 8.30 0.65 8.10
CA SER A 58 8.98 -0.04 7.02
C SER A 58 8.12 -1.13 6.36
N VAL A 59 8.51 -1.49 5.14
CA VAL A 59 7.94 -2.63 4.40
C VAL A 59 8.15 -3.93 5.18
N GLU A 60 9.32 -4.08 5.80
CA GLU A 60 9.66 -5.27 6.57
C GLU A 60 8.70 -5.47 7.74
N GLN A 61 8.47 -4.42 8.54
CA GLN A 61 7.54 -4.46 9.66
C GLN A 61 6.12 -4.74 9.18
N ALA A 62 5.65 -4.03 8.16
CA ALA A 62 4.31 -4.23 7.62
C ALA A 62 4.08 -5.68 7.18
N VAL A 63 5.05 -6.28 6.49
CA VAL A 63 4.95 -7.67 6.04
C VAL A 63 4.99 -8.65 7.22
N ASP A 64 5.85 -8.41 8.23
CA ASP A 64 5.90 -9.28 9.41
C ASP A 64 4.57 -9.25 10.20
N GLU A 65 3.92 -8.08 10.28
CA GLU A 65 2.60 -7.94 10.90
C GLU A 65 1.50 -8.69 10.12
N VAL A 66 1.50 -8.61 8.78
CA VAL A 66 0.58 -9.39 7.93
C VAL A 66 0.81 -10.89 8.13
N VAL A 67 2.05 -11.35 8.09
CA VAL A 67 2.37 -12.76 8.31
C VAL A 67 1.88 -13.24 9.67
N LYS A 68 2.11 -12.44 10.72
CA LYS A 68 1.63 -12.73 12.08
C LYS A 68 0.10 -12.82 12.13
N TYR A 69 -0.58 -11.84 11.51
CA TYR A 69 -2.04 -11.81 11.46
C TYR A 69 -2.60 -13.06 10.79
N LEU A 70 -2.13 -13.38 9.58
CA LEU A 70 -2.60 -14.54 8.81
C LEU A 70 -2.36 -15.86 9.57
N LYS A 71 -1.20 -16.01 10.24
CA LYS A 71 -0.92 -17.17 11.08
C LYS A 71 -1.86 -17.29 12.27
N ASN A 72 -2.18 -16.17 12.93
CA ASN A 72 -3.15 -16.16 14.04
C ASN A 72 -4.58 -16.49 13.57
N ARG A 73 -4.88 -16.28 12.28
CA ARG A 73 -6.14 -16.67 11.63
C ARG A 73 -6.08 -18.09 11.03
N GLU A 74 -5.00 -18.84 11.31
CA GLU A 74 -4.78 -20.20 10.77
C GLU A 74 -4.75 -20.27 9.24
N ILE A 75 -4.45 -19.15 8.57
CA ILE A 75 -4.29 -19.09 7.12
C ILE A 75 -2.90 -19.62 6.76
N SER A 76 -2.84 -20.85 6.30
CA SER A 76 -1.59 -21.53 5.94
C SER A 76 -1.16 -21.33 4.48
N ARG A 77 -2.07 -20.87 3.62
CA ARG A 77 -1.84 -20.55 2.21
C ARG A 77 -2.82 -19.49 1.72
N LEU A 78 -2.44 -18.77 0.67
CA LEU A 78 -3.31 -17.83 -0.03
C LEU A 78 -3.53 -18.29 -1.48
N ASP A 79 -4.77 -18.15 -1.98
CA ASP A 79 -5.08 -18.46 -3.38
C ASP A 79 -4.60 -17.35 -4.32
N ALA A 80 -4.63 -16.10 -3.85
CA ALA A 80 -4.08 -14.95 -4.57
C ALA A 80 -3.53 -13.88 -3.63
N ALA A 81 -2.65 -13.05 -4.19
CA ALA A 81 -2.22 -11.81 -3.55
C ALA A 81 -2.02 -10.71 -4.61
N TYR A 82 -2.40 -9.49 -4.25
CA TYR A 82 -2.23 -8.29 -5.06
C TYR A 82 -1.44 -7.24 -4.27
N GLY A 83 -0.60 -6.49 -4.96
CA GLY A 83 0.11 -5.36 -4.36
C GLY A 83 0.49 -4.31 -5.40
N CYS A 84 0.15 -3.05 -5.12
CA CYS A 84 0.45 -1.92 -5.99
C CYS A 84 1.44 -0.95 -5.33
N SER A 85 2.42 -0.47 -6.08
CA SER A 85 3.41 0.52 -5.63
C SER A 85 4.08 0.10 -4.31
N LEU A 86 3.85 0.81 -3.19
CA LEU A 86 4.30 0.41 -1.85
C LEU A 86 3.79 -0.99 -1.50
N GLY A 87 2.53 -1.28 -1.80
CA GLY A 87 1.95 -2.62 -1.65
C GLY A 87 2.63 -3.67 -2.52
N GLY A 88 3.11 -3.28 -3.70
CA GLY A 88 3.96 -4.12 -4.56
C GLY A 88 5.29 -4.47 -3.90
N ALA A 89 5.94 -3.51 -3.22
CA ALA A 89 7.14 -3.76 -2.42
C ALA A 89 6.85 -4.72 -1.26
N CYS A 90 5.72 -4.52 -0.55
CA CYS A 90 5.27 -5.42 0.51
C CYS A 90 5.02 -6.83 -0.02
N LEU A 91 4.32 -6.97 -1.14
CA LEU A 91 4.03 -8.27 -1.74
C LEU A 91 5.32 -8.97 -2.20
N THR A 92 6.24 -8.25 -2.84
CA THR A 92 7.55 -8.80 -3.23
C THR A 92 8.29 -9.35 -2.01
N ARG A 93 8.34 -8.60 -0.90
CA ARG A 93 8.93 -9.06 0.36
C ARG A 93 8.19 -10.25 0.94
N PHE A 94 6.87 -10.23 0.95
CA PHE A 94 6.02 -11.32 1.45
C PHE A 94 6.29 -12.64 0.71
N LEU A 95 6.32 -12.57 -0.62
CA LEU A 95 6.62 -13.74 -1.48
C LEU A 95 8.03 -14.26 -1.25
N ALA A 96 9.01 -13.36 -1.16
CA ALA A 96 10.40 -13.73 -0.96
C ALA A 96 10.64 -14.39 0.42
N LEU A 97 9.90 -14.00 1.46
CA LEU A 97 9.97 -14.67 2.78
C LEU A 97 9.44 -16.11 2.75
N GLY A 98 8.52 -16.43 1.85
CA GLY A 98 7.97 -17.79 1.70
C GLY A 98 7.28 -18.37 2.94
N LYS A 99 6.95 -17.53 3.95
CA LYS A 99 6.35 -17.99 5.22
C LYS A 99 4.91 -18.48 5.06
N ILE A 100 4.19 -17.99 4.05
CA ILE A 100 2.84 -18.39 3.67
C ILE A 100 2.83 -18.49 2.13
N PRO A 101 2.63 -19.67 1.55
CA PRO A 101 2.58 -19.87 0.12
C PRO A 101 1.42 -19.11 -0.53
N VAL A 102 1.66 -18.56 -1.72
CA VAL A 102 0.67 -17.86 -2.55
C VAL A 102 0.58 -18.56 -3.91
N ALA A 103 -0.62 -18.96 -4.31
CA ALA A 103 -0.80 -19.68 -5.57
C ALA A 103 -0.66 -18.76 -6.79
N ARG A 104 -1.13 -17.50 -6.69
CA ARG A 104 -1.06 -16.49 -7.75
C ARG A 104 -0.76 -15.14 -7.15
N ALA A 105 0.13 -14.36 -7.77
CA ALA A 105 0.45 -13.01 -7.33
C ALA A 105 0.42 -12.03 -8.50
N ALA A 106 -0.14 -10.85 -8.27
CA ALA A 106 -0.09 -9.73 -9.20
C ALA A 106 0.60 -8.54 -8.52
N ILE A 107 1.71 -8.08 -9.09
CA ILE A 107 2.47 -6.93 -8.62
C ILE A 107 2.30 -5.83 -9.66
N ASP A 108 1.66 -4.73 -9.26
CA ASP A 108 1.37 -3.58 -10.10
C ASP A 108 2.25 -2.41 -9.69
N GLY A 109 3.10 -1.93 -10.59
CA GLY A 109 4.03 -0.84 -10.31
C GLY A 109 4.95 -1.10 -9.12
N GLY A 110 5.24 -2.38 -8.84
CA GLY A 110 6.09 -2.78 -7.73
C GLY A 110 7.51 -2.24 -7.85
N ILE A 111 8.12 -1.99 -6.70
CA ILE A 111 9.47 -1.44 -6.62
C ILE A 111 10.48 -2.58 -6.72
N THR A 112 11.40 -2.47 -7.68
CA THR A 112 12.50 -3.42 -7.83
C THR A 112 13.47 -3.26 -6.65
N PRO A 113 13.94 -4.35 -6.03
CA PRO A 113 14.87 -4.32 -4.89
C PRO A 113 16.29 -3.95 -5.33
N TYR A 114 16.42 -2.85 -6.03
CA TYR A 114 17.70 -2.36 -6.54
C TYR A 114 18.27 -1.32 -5.57
N GLN A 115 19.45 -1.62 -5.04
CA GLN A 115 20.13 -0.71 -4.10
C GLN A 115 21.08 0.24 -4.82
N LEU A 116 20.64 1.46 -4.95
CA LEU A 116 21.50 2.58 -5.42
C LEU A 116 22.52 2.99 -4.35
N PRO A 117 23.63 3.66 -4.75
CA PRO A 117 24.57 4.26 -3.81
C PRO A 117 23.87 5.17 -2.80
N TYR A 118 24.38 5.22 -1.56
CA TYR A 118 23.74 5.91 -0.44
C TYR A 118 23.35 7.37 -0.75
N LEU A 119 24.24 8.15 -1.35
CA LEU A 119 23.95 9.55 -1.69
C LEU A 119 22.79 9.67 -2.69
N VAL A 120 22.75 8.80 -3.71
CA VAL A 120 21.66 8.80 -4.70
C VAL A 120 20.33 8.49 -4.02
N ARG A 121 20.30 7.50 -3.11
CA ARG A 121 19.10 7.18 -2.33
C ARG A 121 18.60 8.37 -1.48
N ARG A 122 19.54 9.13 -0.88
CA ARG A 122 19.20 10.33 -0.10
C ARG A 122 18.63 11.45 -0.98
N LEU A 123 19.17 11.64 -2.18
CA LEU A 123 18.65 12.62 -3.15
C LEU A 123 17.23 12.23 -3.63
N ILE A 124 17.03 10.95 -3.97
CA ILE A 124 15.72 10.43 -4.35
C ILE A 124 14.72 10.62 -3.21
N LEU A 125 15.09 10.27 -1.97
CA LEU A 125 14.22 10.50 -0.81
C LEU A 125 13.83 11.98 -0.66
N ALA A 126 14.80 12.88 -0.78
CA ALA A 126 14.52 14.32 -0.65
C ALA A 126 13.57 14.80 -1.75
N ARG A 127 13.79 14.36 -3.00
CA ARG A 127 12.89 14.62 -4.14
C ARG A 127 11.47 14.12 -3.86
N ASP A 128 11.33 12.87 -3.45
CA ASP A 128 10.03 12.22 -3.30
C ASP A 128 9.24 12.82 -2.12
N VAL A 129 9.92 13.11 -1.00
CA VAL A 129 9.31 13.81 0.14
C VAL A 129 8.85 15.21 -0.26
N LEU A 130 9.68 15.95 -1.03
CA LEU A 130 9.31 17.27 -1.53
C LEU A 130 8.11 17.19 -2.48
N ALA A 131 8.14 16.27 -3.43
CA ALA A 131 7.05 16.05 -4.37
C ALA A 131 5.73 15.74 -3.65
N PHE A 132 5.76 14.82 -2.67
CA PHE A 132 4.59 14.51 -1.86
C PHE A 132 4.03 15.76 -1.15
N LYS A 133 4.92 16.55 -0.50
CA LYS A 133 4.50 17.77 0.22
C LYS A 133 3.93 18.84 -0.73
N LEU A 134 4.46 18.97 -1.93
CA LEU A 134 3.92 19.88 -2.94
C LEU A 134 2.52 19.44 -3.41
N VAL A 135 2.33 18.15 -3.66
CA VAL A 135 1.03 17.58 -4.04
C VAL A 135 0.01 17.74 -2.90
N ALA A 136 0.41 17.40 -1.66
CA ALA A 136 -0.46 17.52 -0.49
C ALA A 136 -0.79 18.99 -0.11
N GLY A 137 0.10 19.92 -0.47
CA GLY A 137 -0.04 21.36 -0.14
C GLY A 137 -0.73 22.21 -1.20
N SER A 138 -0.98 21.67 -2.41
CA SER A 138 -1.51 22.47 -3.52
C SER A 138 -2.48 21.69 -4.39
N ARG A 139 -3.75 22.12 -4.39
CA ARG A 139 -4.79 21.55 -5.26
C ARG A 139 -4.40 21.55 -6.74
N LYS A 140 -3.82 22.63 -7.24
CA LYS A 140 -3.36 22.72 -8.64
C LYS A 140 -2.29 21.68 -8.97
N ILE A 141 -1.37 21.42 -8.04
CA ILE A 141 -0.33 20.41 -8.24
C ILE A 141 -0.94 19.01 -8.15
N LEU A 142 -1.87 18.78 -7.23
CA LEU A 142 -2.59 17.52 -7.11
C LEU A 142 -3.34 17.18 -8.41
N GLU A 143 -4.11 18.11 -8.95
CA GLU A 143 -4.85 17.94 -10.20
C GLU A 143 -3.92 17.73 -11.41
N ALA A 144 -2.80 18.46 -11.46
CA ALA A 144 -1.81 18.27 -12.52
C ALA A 144 -1.09 16.92 -12.44
N ALA A 145 -0.81 16.43 -11.23
CA ALA A 145 -0.16 15.12 -11.02
C ALA A 145 -1.13 13.95 -11.28
N PHE A 146 -2.39 14.13 -10.95
CA PHE A 146 -3.46 13.13 -11.07
C PHE A 146 -4.66 13.71 -11.82
N PRO A 147 -4.57 13.86 -13.16
CA PRO A 147 -5.65 14.48 -13.94
C PRO A 147 -6.96 13.69 -13.84
N PRO A 148 -8.13 14.38 -13.73
CA PRO A 148 -9.41 13.72 -13.47
C PRO A 148 -9.79 12.70 -14.54
N GLU A 149 -9.41 12.91 -15.79
CA GLU A 149 -9.68 12.00 -16.90
C GLU A 149 -9.05 10.61 -16.73
N ARG A 150 -8.04 10.49 -15.84
CA ARG A 150 -7.31 9.25 -15.58
C ARG A 150 -7.56 8.66 -14.20
N PHE A 151 -7.96 9.50 -13.23
CA PHE A 151 -8.00 9.12 -11.82
C PHE A 151 -9.41 9.18 -11.23
N THR A 152 -10.37 9.85 -11.88
CA THR A 152 -11.76 9.85 -11.45
C THR A 152 -12.54 8.75 -12.17
N LEU A 153 -13.25 7.92 -11.42
CA LEU A 153 -14.08 6.87 -12.00
C LEU A 153 -15.31 7.48 -12.73
N PRO A 154 -15.78 6.83 -13.80
CA PRO A 154 -17.00 7.28 -14.49
C PRO A 154 -18.19 7.41 -13.53
N GLY A 155 -18.83 8.57 -13.53
CA GLY A 155 -19.98 8.86 -12.68
C GLY A 155 -19.63 9.44 -11.31
N HIS A 156 -18.35 9.54 -10.97
CA HIS A 156 -17.89 10.21 -9.75
C HIS A 156 -17.71 11.71 -9.98
N ASP A 157 -17.88 12.50 -8.91
CA ASP A 157 -17.65 13.95 -8.92
C ASP A 157 -16.16 14.24 -8.61
N PRO A 158 -15.37 14.68 -9.59
CA PRO A 158 -13.95 14.91 -9.40
C PRO A 158 -13.65 15.95 -8.32
N VAL A 159 -14.51 16.96 -8.16
CA VAL A 159 -14.31 18.00 -7.14
C VAL A 159 -14.36 17.38 -5.74
N LYS A 160 -15.36 16.55 -5.46
CA LYS A 160 -15.50 15.87 -4.17
C LYS A 160 -14.35 14.91 -3.90
N GLU A 161 -13.91 14.17 -4.92
CA GLU A 161 -12.79 13.24 -4.79
C GLU A 161 -11.50 13.98 -4.45
N TYR A 162 -11.18 15.07 -5.15
CA TYR A 162 -10.00 15.87 -4.84
C TYR A 162 -10.09 16.54 -3.47
N ASP A 163 -11.26 17.00 -3.04
CA ASP A 163 -11.44 17.57 -1.71
C ASP A 163 -11.19 16.52 -0.62
N ALA A 164 -11.65 15.30 -0.85
CA ALA A 164 -11.40 14.18 0.05
C ALA A 164 -9.90 13.80 0.06
N MET A 165 -9.27 13.70 -1.12
CA MET A 165 -7.87 13.37 -1.26
C MET A 165 -6.96 14.44 -0.64
N GLU A 166 -7.25 15.72 -0.86
CA GLU A 166 -6.47 16.82 -0.27
C GLU A 166 -6.51 16.79 1.26
N ARG A 167 -7.69 16.58 1.86
CA ARG A 167 -7.82 16.42 3.31
C ARG A 167 -7.04 15.20 3.81
N TYR A 168 -7.14 14.09 3.09
CA TYR A 168 -6.48 12.84 3.42
C TYR A 168 -4.94 12.97 3.36
N LEU A 169 -4.39 13.54 2.29
CA LEU A 169 -2.93 13.70 2.15
C LEU A 169 -2.32 14.58 3.25
N LYS A 170 -3.08 15.54 3.79
CA LYS A 170 -2.64 16.41 4.91
C LYS A 170 -2.56 15.67 6.26
N THR A 171 -3.11 14.48 6.38
CA THR A 171 -3.05 13.70 7.63
C THR A 171 -1.72 12.97 7.82
N TYR A 172 -0.91 12.87 6.78
CA TYR A 172 0.37 12.16 6.84
C TYR A 172 1.40 12.88 7.68
N SER A 173 1.99 12.17 8.64
CA SER A 173 3.13 12.67 9.39
C SER A 173 4.39 12.72 8.51
N ASP A 174 5.30 13.63 8.82
CA ASP A 174 6.63 13.70 8.18
C ASP A 174 7.41 12.37 8.31
N ARG A 175 7.21 11.66 9.41
CA ARG A 175 7.83 10.37 9.67
C ARG A 175 7.28 9.32 8.71
N THR A 176 5.97 9.21 8.59
CA THR A 176 5.32 8.29 7.66
C THR A 176 5.74 8.55 6.22
N ILE A 177 5.70 9.81 5.75
CA ILE A 177 6.13 10.19 4.39
C ILE A 177 7.57 9.74 4.12
N ARG A 178 8.52 10.04 5.03
CA ARG A 178 9.92 9.62 4.88
C ARG A 178 10.09 8.11 4.89
N SER A 179 9.38 7.42 5.77
CA SER A 179 9.46 5.97 5.91
C SER A 179 8.91 5.24 4.68
N ILE A 180 7.81 5.72 4.09
CA ILE A 180 7.25 5.18 2.84
C ILE A 180 8.32 5.21 1.74
N PHE A 181 8.86 6.39 1.44
CA PHE A 181 9.80 6.54 0.34
C PHE A 181 11.17 5.91 0.63
N TRP A 182 11.62 5.94 1.89
CA TRP A 182 12.87 5.28 2.24
C TRP A 182 12.75 3.77 2.17
N SER A 183 11.76 3.19 2.83
CA SER A 183 11.59 1.74 2.91
C SER A 183 11.17 1.13 1.58
N GLY A 184 10.20 1.75 0.89
CA GLY A 184 9.74 1.29 -0.41
C GLY A 184 10.86 1.23 -1.44
N ASN A 185 11.69 2.28 -1.51
CA ASN A 185 12.80 2.37 -2.48
C ASN A 185 14.08 1.66 -2.04
N ASN A 186 14.15 1.13 -0.81
CA ASN A 186 15.36 0.53 -0.25
C ASN A 186 15.11 -0.86 0.36
N LEU A 187 14.16 -1.58 -0.21
CA LEU A 187 13.81 -2.92 0.25
C LEU A 187 15.05 -3.82 0.34
N ARG A 188 15.22 -4.45 1.51
CA ARG A 188 16.31 -5.39 1.74
C ARG A 188 15.77 -6.80 1.83
N TYR A 189 16.47 -7.72 1.19
CA TYR A 189 16.21 -9.17 1.32
C TYR A 189 17.05 -9.83 2.42
N SER A 190 17.62 -9.06 3.36
CA SER A 190 18.31 -9.64 4.51
C SER A 190 17.34 -10.49 5.33
N GLY A 191 17.70 -11.74 5.58
CA GLY A 191 16.87 -12.71 6.30
C GLY A 191 15.97 -13.59 5.42
N ILE A 192 16.09 -13.50 4.08
CA ILE A 192 15.52 -14.47 3.15
C ILE A 192 16.60 -15.52 2.92
N GLY A 193 16.32 -16.77 3.36
CA GLY A 193 17.20 -17.91 3.08
C GLY A 193 17.44 -18.06 1.57
N ARG A 194 18.70 -18.39 1.22
CA ARG A 194 19.05 -18.77 -0.15
C ARG A 194 18.50 -20.16 -0.45
#